data_29746899ef1ebf72eb608daa30cfae81
#
_entry.id   29746899ef1ebf72eb608daa30cfae81
#
_cell.length_a   1.000
_cell.length_b   1.000
_cell.length_c   1.000
_cell.angle_alpha   90.00
_cell.angle_beta   90.00
_cell.angle_gamma   90.00
#
_symmetry.space_group_name_H-M   'P 1'
#
loop_
_entity.id
_entity.type
_entity.pdbx_description
1 polymer ?
#
loop_
_entity_poly.entity_id
_entity_poly.type
_entity_poly.pdbx_seq_one_letter_code
_entity_poly.pdbx_strand_id
1 'polypeptide(L)'
;MEICLAGIGMGSKDGQTQEVQHAIETADILLGAERMIERYSAKIEKRPYYMTEQILPYLEQLQKNGITAQKDPLQVTVLFSGDTGFYSGCRKLYVALQEAVAAGALNAGVRILPGISSVATLAARVGESYEDAAILSMHGKKLNRLSATVESHEKVFLLTSGSEDVRKIGHLLAEAGLTDCEVIVGYQLSYPEESIRILTPGQSEEITEEGLYTCLIRNPHWQPERLTHGRADTCFLRDTSGTEEKLRRTPMTKEEVREVSICKLNLTQNAVVYDIGSGTGSVAIEIAGVPGRVQVYAIERKPEAVELLRKNREHFHMDNIQIIEAPAPEGLEELPVPTHAFIGGSGGRLIDILQVLYRKNPHMRIVINAISMETIAELKEVLDTFPVEEEEILQMQVSRVKKLLSYHLPQAENPVWICSFTFRETGTDPMDNAKKTKQNAGETGNGKNGEVQR
;
A
#
# COMPACT_ATOMS: atom_id res chain seq x y z
N MET A 1 17.09 -20.84 29.97
CA MET A 1 17.05 -21.22 28.54
C MET A 1 17.71 -20.12 27.73
N GLU A 2 18.54 -20.48 26.75
CA GLU A 2 19.12 -19.54 25.79
C GLU A 2 18.52 -19.82 24.41
N ILE A 3 17.89 -18.80 23.81
CA ILE A 3 17.22 -18.90 22.51
C ILE A 3 18.01 -18.11 21.50
N CYS A 4 18.45 -18.78 20.44
CA CYS A 4 19.14 -18.16 19.31
C CYS A 4 18.23 -18.16 18.07
N LEU A 5 17.92 -16.97 17.52
CA LEU A 5 17.20 -16.79 16.26
C LEU A 5 18.25 -16.61 15.15
N ALA A 6 18.46 -17.64 14.33
CA ALA A 6 19.60 -17.72 13.42
C ALA A 6 19.18 -17.67 11.94
N GLY A 7 19.74 -16.71 11.19
CA GLY A 7 19.64 -16.65 9.74
C GLY A 7 20.63 -17.59 9.07
N ILE A 8 20.15 -18.63 8.38
CA ILE A 8 21.00 -19.67 7.77
C ILE A 8 21.40 -19.36 6.32
N GLY A 9 21.16 -18.15 5.86
CA GLY A 9 21.42 -17.79 4.47
C GLY A 9 20.53 -18.58 3.51
N MET A 10 21.04 -18.86 2.33
CA MET A 10 20.30 -19.63 1.31
C MET A 10 20.36 -21.15 1.55
N GLY A 11 21.00 -21.56 2.63
CA GLY A 11 20.95 -22.93 3.09
C GLY A 11 22.24 -23.76 2.93
N SER A 12 23.24 -23.31 2.17
CA SER A 12 24.54 -23.97 2.15
C SER A 12 25.30 -23.70 3.47
N LYS A 13 26.10 -24.66 3.94
CA LYS A 13 26.96 -24.46 5.13
C LYS A 13 27.98 -23.36 4.91
N ASP A 14 28.52 -23.27 3.70
CA ASP A 14 29.57 -22.29 3.36
C ASP A 14 29.04 -20.85 3.35
N GLY A 15 27.74 -20.66 3.19
CA GLY A 15 27.05 -19.36 3.27
C GLY A 15 26.62 -18.95 4.68
N GLN A 16 26.89 -19.77 5.72
CA GLN A 16 26.56 -19.46 7.10
C GLN A 16 27.72 -18.78 7.82
N THR A 17 27.40 -17.80 8.69
CA THR A 17 28.43 -17.23 9.54
C THR A 17 28.93 -18.27 10.55
N GLN A 18 30.17 -18.13 11.04
CA GLN A 18 30.72 -19.03 12.07
C GLN A 18 29.87 -19.05 13.34
N GLU A 19 29.30 -17.90 13.72
CA GLU A 19 28.42 -17.82 14.88
C GLU A 19 27.13 -18.63 14.70
N VAL A 20 26.54 -18.60 13.51
CA VAL A 20 25.35 -19.40 13.16
C VAL A 20 25.69 -20.90 13.18
N GLN A 21 26.82 -21.29 12.56
CA GLN A 21 27.27 -22.68 12.61
C GLN A 21 27.49 -23.17 14.03
N HIS A 22 28.16 -22.38 14.87
CA HIS A 22 28.38 -22.70 16.27
C HIS A 22 27.05 -22.82 17.07
N ALA A 23 26.10 -21.87 16.84
CA ALA A 23 24.79 -21.92 17.49
C ALA A 23 23.99 -23.18 17.12
N ILE A 24 24.14 -23.66 15.89
CA ILE A 24 23.47 -24.90 15.42
C ILE A 24 24.17 -26.13 16.03
N GLU A 25 25.49 -26.18 16.03
CA GLU A 25 26.26 -27.32 16.54
C GLU A 25 26.14 -27.50 18.06
N THR A 26 25.93 -26.41 18.78
CA THR A 26 25.77 -26.42 20.24
C THR A 26 24.32 -26.50 20.71
N ALA A 27 23.34 -26.43 19.76
CA ALA A 27 21.94 -26.51 20.10
C ALA A 27 21.53 -27.87 20.67
N ASP A 28 20.75 -27.87 21.73
CA ASP A 28 20.05 -29.04 22.25
C ASP A 28 18.78 -29.31 21.42
N ILE A 29 18.11 -28.24 21.04
CA ILE A 29 16.88 -28.27 20.21
C ILE A 29 17.01 -27.33 19.02
N LEU A 30 16.64 -27.84 17.85
CA LEU A 30 16.63 -27.10 16.59
C LEU A 30 15.19 -26.97 16.08
N LEU A 31 14.74 -25.72 15.91
CA LEU A 31 13.42 -25.39 15.40
C LEU A 31 13.54 -24.73 14.00
N GLY A 32 12.58 -24.98 13.13
CA GLY A 32 12.56 -24.40 11.80
C GLY A 32 11.71 -25.20 10.82
N ALA A 33 11.58 -24.75 9.58
CA ALA A 33 10.92 -25.55 8.55
C ALA A 33 11.67 -26.88 8.34
N GLU A 34 10.93 -27.97 8.11
CA GLU A 34 11.44 -29.33 7.99
C GLU A 34 12.66 -29.43 7.07
N ARG A 35 12.57 -28.87 5.86
CA ARG A 35 13.67 -28.82 4.87
C ARG A 35 14.96 -28.15 5.38
N MET A 36 14.84 -27.27 6.39
CA MET A 36 16.00 -26.56 6.97
C MET A 36 16.67 -27.38 8.06
N ILE A 37 15.88 -28.04 8.93
CA ILE A 37 16.40 -28.76 10.09
C ILE A 37 16.89 -30.16 9.76
N GLU A 38 16.34 -30.84 8.74
CA GLU A 38 16.69 -32.22 8.38
C GLU A 38 18.16 -32.42 8.06
N ARG A 39 18.80 -31.43 7.44
CA ARG A 39 20.20 -31.49 7.00
C ARG A 39 21.25 -31.53 8.13
N TYR A 40 20.85 -31.23 9.36
CA TYR A 40 21.75 -31.19 10.49
C TYR A 40 21.79 -32.53 11.21
N SER A 41 22.72 -32.67 12.16
CA SER A 41 22.98 -33.96 12.87
C SER A 41 21.72 -34.52 13.52
N ALA A 42 21.55 -35.84 13.40
CA ALA A 42 20.47 -36.58 14.09
C ALA A 42 20.60 -36.60 15.63
N LYS A 43 21.74 -36.14 16.16
CA LYS A 43 21.97 -36.07 17.62
C LYS A 43 21.26 -34.86 18.25
N ILE A 44 20.86 -33.86 17.45
CA ILE A 44 20.15 -32.66 17.89
C ILE A 44 18.66 -32.96 17.85
N GLU A 45 17.91 -32.64 18.89
CA GLU A 45 16.45 -32.74 18.86
C GLU A 45 15.89 -31.74 17.85
N LYS A 46 15.01 -32.20 16.96
CA LYS A 46 14.45 -31.39 15.88
C LYS A 46 12.94 -31.29 15.97
N ARG A 47 12.38 -30.11 15.81
CA ARG A 47 10.93 -29.89 15.69
C ARG A 47 10.63 -28.99 14.48
N PRO A 48 9.70 -29.39 13.61
CA PRO A 48 9.36 -28.64 12.40
C PRO A 48 8.44 -27.45 12.72
N TYR A 49 8.81 -26.66 13.73
CA TYR A 49 8.08 -25.46 14.13
C TYR A 49 8.77 -24.22 13.58
N TYR A 50 8.06 -23.44 12.77
CA TYR A 50 8.59 -22.24 12.10
C TYR A 50 7.68 -21.02 12.25
N MET A 51 6.47 -21.17 12.77
CA MET A 51 5.54 -20.08 13.06
C MET A 51 5.59 -19.69 14.54
N THR A 52 5.41 -18.41 14.84
CA THR A 52 5.37 -17.90 16.23
C THR A 52 4.35 -18.65 17.08
N GLU A 53 3.19 -18.96 16.51
CA GLU A 53 2.06 -19.66 17.15
C GLU A 53 2.37 -21.13 17.50
N GLN A 54 3.40 -21.69 16.90
CA GLN A 54 3.89 -23.05 17.20
C GLN A 54 5.05 -23.02 18.20
N ILE A 55 5.99 -22.07 17.97
CA ILE A 55 7.25 -22.00 18.72
C ILE A 55 7.02 -21.53 20.15
N LEU A 56 6.29 -20.43 20.35
CA LEU A 56 6.12 -19.85 21.68
C LEU A 56 5.44 -20.81 22.67
N PRO A 57 4.30 -21.44 22.36
CA PRO A 57 3.67 -22.42 23.27
C PRO A 57 4.57 -23.63 23.56
N TYR A 58 5.35 -24.07 22.56
CA TYR A 58 6.29 -25.18 22.75
C TYR A 58 7.39 -24.81 23.76
N LEU A 59 7.98 -23.63 23.68
CA LEU A 59 9.02 -23.16 24.59
C LEU A 59 8.47 -22.98 26.03
N GLU A 60 7.27 -22.45 26.16
CA GLU A 60 6.60 -22.35 27.47
C GLU A 60 6.32 -23.72 28.07
N GLN A 61 5.94 -24.71 27.27
CA GLN A 61 5.71 -26.09 27.73
C GLN A 61 7.01 -26.75 28.15
N LEU A 62 8.12 -26.56 27.43
CA LEU A 62 9.44 -27.05 27.82
C LEU A 62 9.84 -26.54 29.20
N GLN A 63 9.63 -25.24 29.46
CA GLN A 63 9.92 -24.65 30.76
C GLN A 63 9.04 -25.21 31.87
N LYS A 64 7.72 -25.38 31.66
CA LYS A 64 6.77 -25.93 32.62
C LYS A 64 7.08 -27.39 32.98
N ASN A 65 7.52 -28.16 31.99
CA ASN A 65 7.84 -29.60 32.20
C ASN A 65 9.18 -29.82 32.92
N GLY A 66 9.91 -28.74 33.24
CA GLY A 66 11.18 -28.84 33.96
C GLY A 66 12.23 -29.65 33.18
N ILE A 67 12.17 -29.65 31.84
CA ILE A 67 13.15 -30.33 31.00
C ILE A 67 14.47 -29.62 31.21
N THR A 68 15.22 -30.08 32.20
CA THR A 68 16.63 -29.76 32.39
C THR A 68 17.39 -30.55 31.33
N ALA A 69 17.90 -29.82 30.31
CA ALA A 69 18.89 -30.38 29.40
C ALA A 69 20.04 -31.02 30.22
N GLN A 70 20.76 -31.92 29.58
CA GLN A 70 22.05 -32.41 30.14
C GLN A 70 23.04 -31.27 30.40
N LYS A 71 22.72 -30.05 29.85
CA LYS A 71 23.44 -28.79 30.06
C LYS A 71 22.47 -27.71 30.54
N ASP A 72 22.86 -26.96 31.53
CA ASP A 72 22.18 -25.75 31.99
C ASP A 72 23.04 -24.52 31.58
N PRO A 73 22.52 -23.55 30.79
CA PRO A 73 21.14 -23.43 30.29
C PRO A 73 20.85 -24.22 28.99
N LEU A 74 19.60 -24.67 28.81
CA LEU A 74 19.10 -25.32 27.58
C LEU A 74 19.29 -24.40 26.39
N GLN A 75 19.95 -24.88 25.32
CA GLN A 75 20.26 -24.14 24.09
C GLN A 75 19.23 -24.44 23.00
N VAL A 76 18.42 -23.47 22.62
CA VAL A 76 17.43 -23.61 21.55
C VAL A 76 17.80 -22.71 20.38
N THR A 77 17.94 -23.28 19.20
CA THR A 77 18.20 -22.49 17.99
C THR A 77 17.03 -22.58 17.02
N VAL A 78 16.49 -21.42 16.61
CA VAL A 78 15.42 -21.29 15.63
C VAL A 78 16.01 -20.82 14.32
N LEU A 79 15.79 -21.57 13.25
CA LEU A 79 16.35 -21.31 11.94
C LEU A 79 15.40 -20.48 11.05
N PHE A 80 15.95 -19.47 10.42
CA PHE A 80 15.28 -18.64 9.41
C PHE A 80 16.04 -18.71 8.08
N SER A 81 15.32 -18.84 6.98
CA SER A 81 15.91 -18.75 5.64
C SER A 81 16.36 -17.32 5.35
N GLY A 82 17.49 -17.15 4.69
CA GLY A 82 18.06 -15.84 4.39
C GLY A 82 18.60 -15.12 5.63
N ASP A 83 18.32 -13.82 5.70
CA ASP A 83 18.68 -12.96 6.82
C ASP A 83 17.52 -12.77 7.79
N THR A 84 17.81 -12.70 9.07
CA THR A 84 16.82 -12.54 10.15
C THR A 84 16.17 -11.16 10.16
N GLY A 85 16.84 -10.14 9.62
CA GLY A 85 16.37 -8.76 9.54
C GLY A 85 15.68 -8.40 8.22
N PHE A 86 15.70 -9.31 7.23
CA PHE A 86 15.28 -9.00 5.86
C PHE A 86 14.07 -9.84 5.43
N TYR A 87 12.87 -9.24 5.44
CA TYR A 87 11.59 -9.90 5.10
C TYR A 87 11.36 -11.24 5.80
N SER A 88 11.82 -11.35 7.05
CA SER A 88 11.79 -12.57 7.85
C SER A 88 10.71 -12.54 8.93
N GLY A 89 10.18 -13.70 9.28
CA GLY A 89 9.31 -13.88 10.45
C GLY A 89 10.01 -13.71 11.80
N CYS A 90 11.34 -13.58 11.80
CA CYS A 90 12.17 -13.48 13.00
C CYS A 90 11.73 -12.35 13.94
N ARG A 91 11.44 -11.16 13.41
CA ARG A 91 11.00 -10.00 14.22
C ARG A 91 9.71 -10.29 14.98
N LYS A 92 8.72 -10.95 14.33
CA LYS A 92 7.44 -11.30 14.98
C LYS A 92 7.69 -12.25 16.17
N LEU A 93 8.51 -13.27 15.95
CA LEU A 93 8.87 -14.20 17.01
C LEU A 93 9.67 -13.52 18.13
N TYR A 94 10.65 -12.69 17.78
CA TYR A 94 11.45 -11.96 18.75
C TYR A 94 10.60 -11.10 19.69
N VAL A 95 9.67 -10.32 19.14
CA VAL A 95 8.75 -9.48 19.95
C VAL A 95 7.91 -10.35 20.88
N ALA A 96 7.31 -11.43 20.37
CA ALA A 96 6.52 -12.34 21.19
C ALA A 96 7.32 -13.00 22.31
N LEU A 97 8.58 -13.37 22.05
CA LEU A 97 9.48 -13.91 23.09
C LEU A 97 9.82 -12.85 24.15
N GLN A 98 10.10 -11.61 23.75
CA GLN A 98 10.36 -10.52 24.70
C GLN A 98 9.14 -10.23 25.59
N GLU A 99 7.95 -10.23 25.02
CA GLU A 99 6.70 -10.06 25.76
C GLU A 99 6.48 -11.21 26.77
N ALA A 100 6.72 -12.45 26.36
CA ALA A 100 6.60 -13.62 27.23
C ALA A 100 7.63 -13.59 28.38
N VAL A 101 8.85 -13.14 28.11
CA VAL A 101 9.89 -12.94 29.14
C VAL A 101 9.50 -11.84 30.12
N ALA A 102 9.03 -10.69 29.60
CA ALA A 102 8.59 -9.56 30.42
C ALA A 102 7.38 -9.92 31.31
N ALA A 103 6.47 -10.75 30.82
CA ALA A 103 5.32 -11.26 31.57
C ALA A 103 5.67 -12.37 32.56
N GLY A 104 6.93 -12.86 32.61
CA GLY A 104 7.35 -13.96 33.44
C GLY A 104 6.86 -15.34 32.97
N ALA A 105 6.26 -15.42 31.79
CA ALA A 105 5.81 -16.68 31.20
C ALA A 105 6.98 -17.54 30.69
N LEU A 106 8.08 -16.90 30.33
CA LEU A 106 9.29 -17.52 29.84
C LEU A 106 10.53 -16.93 30.56
N ASN A 107 11.43 -17.79 31.04
CA ASN A 107 12.73 -17.39 31.60
C ASN A 107 13.83 -17.74 30.58
N ALA A 108 14.14 -16.82 29.69
CA ALA A 108 15.08 -17.06 28.60
C ALA A 108 15.87 -15.82 28.23
N GLY A 109 17.15 -16.02 27.87
CA GLY A 109 17.93 -15.08 27.06
C GLY A 109 17.60 -15.27 25.59
N VAL A 110 17.43 -14.18 24.85
CA VAL A 110 17.13 -14.22 23.40
C VAL A 110 18.17 -13.42 22.64
N ARG A 111 18.83 -14.04 21.67
CA ARG A 111 19.76 -13.37 20.75
C ARG A 111 19.40 -13.64 19.29
N ILE A 112 19.80 -12.72 18.42
CA ILE A 112 19.56 -12.81 16.97
C ILE A 112 20.92 -12.85 16.27
N LEU A 113 21.07 -13.79 15.31
CA LEU A 113 22.24 -13.87 14.44
C LEU A 113 21.82 -13.62 12.99
N PRO A 114 22.53 -12.75 12.25
CA PRO A 114 22.21 -12.46 10.87
C PRO A 114 22.58 -13.62 9.93
N GLY A 115 21.97 -13.61 8.74
CA GLY A 115 22.33 -14.49 7.63
C GLY A 115 22.49 -13.71 6.34
N ILE A 116 22.92 -14.37 5.26
CA ILE A 116 23.02 -13.75 3.93
C ILE A 116 21.66 -13.83 3.23
N SER A 117 21.11 -12.68 2.84
CA SER A 117 19.82 -12.63 2.13
C SER A 117 19.92 -13.16 0.70
N SER A 118 18.78 -13.56 0.12
CA SER A 118 18.73 -13.97 -1.29
C SER A 118 19.10 -12.83 -2.26
N VAL A 119 18.77 -11.58 -1.89
CA VAL A 119 19.17 -10.39 -2.66
C VAL A 119 20.69 -10.27 -2.68
N ALA A 120 21.34 -10.31 -1.52
CA ALA A 120 22.80 -10.23 -1.45
C ALA A 120 23.48 -11.40 -2.19
N THR A 121 22.91 -12.61 -2.12
CA THR A 121 23.42 -13.77 -2.82
C THR A 121 23.29 -13.61 -4.34
N LEU A 122 22.11 -13.23 -4.85
CA LEU A 122 21.91 -13.00 -6.29
C LEU A 122 22.79 -11.88 -6.81
N ALA A 123 22.84 -10.75 -6.09
CA ALA A 123 23.68 -9.61 -6.45
C ALA A 123 25.15 -10.01 -6.63
N ALA A 124 25.71 -10.76 -5.67
CA ALA A 124 27.08 -11.27 -5.74
C ALA A 124 27.29 -12.23 -6.93
N ARG A 125 26.31 -13.09 -7.25
CA ARG A 125 26.39 -14.04 -8.37
C ARG A 125 26.39 -13.36 -9.74
N VAL A 126 25.69 -12.21 -9.86
CA VAL A 126 25.60 -11.47 -11.12
C VAL A 126 26.53 -10.27 -11.21
N GLY A 127 27.34 -10.02 -10.15
CA GLY A 127 28.31 -8.92 -10.11
C GLY A 127 27.67 -7.55 -9.97
N GLU A 128 26.47 -7.45 -9.35
CA GLU A 128 25.74 -6.20 -9.19
C GLU A 128 25.80 -5.67 -7.75
N SER A 129 25.72 -4.34 -7.62
CA SER A 129 25.40 -3.67 -6.35
C SER A 129 23.90 -3.61 -6.13
N TYR A 130 23.45 -3.66 -4.88
CA TYR A 130 22.04 -3.49 -4.52
C TYR A 130 21.75 -2.30 -3.62
N GLU A 131 22.77 -1.47 -3.33
CA GLU A 131 22.61 -0.27 -2.49
C GLU A 131 21.74 0.82 -3.13
N ASP A 132 21.73 0.89 -4.46
CA ASP A 132 20.98 1.81 -5.30
C ASP A 132 19.74 1.16 -5.94
N ALA A 133 19.45 -0.09 -5.61
CA ALA A 133 18.33 -0.84 -6.16
C ALA A 133 17.06 -0.67 -5.33
N ALA A 134 15.91 -0.64 -5.99
CA ALA A 134 14.64 -0.84 -5.30
C ALA A 134 14.50 -2.32 -4.91
N ILE A 135 13.93 -2.59 -3.73
CA ILE A 135 13.70 -3.94 -3.24
C ILE A 135 12.22 -4.13 -2.94
N LEU A 136 11.59 -5.06 -3.64
CA LEU A 136 10.18 -5.38 -3.50
C LEU A 136 10.01 -6.85 -3.03
N SER A 137 8.88 -7.14 -2.40
CA SER A 137 8.55 -8.50 -1.98
C SER A 137 7.14 -8.88 -2.39
N MET A 138 7.00 -10.02 -3.03
CA MET A 138 5.72 -10.65 -3.40
C MET A 138 5.18 -11.59 -2.31
N HIS A 139 5.97 -11.87 -1.26
CA HIS A 139 5.56 -12.78 -0.18
C HIS A 139 4.32 -12.26 0.56
N GLY A 140 3.16 -12.89 0.31
CA GLY A 140 1.92 -12.62 1.03
C GLY A 140 1.33 -11.22 0.84
N LYS A 141 1.78 -10.45 -0.15
CA LYS A 141 1.29 -9.11 -0.45
C LYS A 141 1.01 -8.96 -1.94
N LYS A 142 -0.04 -8.21 -2.27
CA LYS A 142 -0.21 -7.74 -3.66
C LYS A 142 0.94 -6.80 -3.99
N LEU A 143 1.60 -7.02 -5.12
CA LEU A 143 2.61 -6.12 -5.66
C LEU A 143 1.88 -4.87 -6.14
N ASN A 144 2.11 -3.77 -5.44
CA ASN A 144 1.61 -2.47 -5.87
C ASN A 144 2.77 -1.72 -6.53
N ARG A 145 2.55 -1.18 -7.73
CA ARG A 145 3.49 -0.33 -8.46
C ARG A 145 4.76 -1.02 -8.98
N LEU A 146 4.72 -2.31 -9.36
CA LEU A 146 5.90 -2.96 -9.93
C LEU A 146 6.38 -2.22 -11.18
N SER A 147 5.50 -2.02 -12.15
CA SER A 147 5.84 -1.39 -13.43
C SER A 147 6.37 0.03 -13.22
N ALA A 148 5.70 0.86 -12.42
CA ALA A 148 6.16 2.20 -12.09
C ALA A 148 7.50 2.20 -11.33
N THR A 149 7.76 1.20 -10.48
CA THR A 149 9.05 1.08 -9.80
C THR A 149 10.15 0.70 -10.79
N VAL A 150 9.88 -0.22 -11.72
CA VAL A 150 10.84 -0.61 -12.77
C VAL A 150 11.11 0.54 -13.74
N GLU A 151 10.09 1.32 -14.09
CA GLU A 151 10.27 2.53 -14.92
C GLU A 151 11.21 3.55 -14.28
N SER A 152 11.19 3.67 -12.96
CA SER A 152 11.94 4.70 -12.21
C SER A 152 13.27 4.25 -11.65
N HIS A 153 13.62 2.97 -11.77
CA HIS A 153 14.87 2.41 -11.23
C HIS A 153 15.60 1.56 -12.26
N GLU A 154 16.89 1.73 -12.32
CA GLU A 154 17.78 0.89 -13.13
C GLU A 154 17.70 -0.58 -12.70
N LYS A 155 17.64 -0.81 -11.37
CA LYS A 155 17.68 -2.13 -10.75
C LYS A 155 16.55 -2.31 -9.75
N VAL A 156 15.81 -3.41 -9.87
CA VAL A 156 14.73 -3.77 -8.93
C VAL A 156 14.88 -5.23 -8.53
N PHE A 157 15.20 -5.49 -7.25
CA PHE A 157 15.20 -6.84 -6.70
C PHE A 157 13.81 -7.24 -6.22
N LEU A 158 13.43 -8.50 -6.51
CA LEU A 158 12.15 -9.07 -6.11
C LEU A 158 12.36 -10.37 -5.34
N LEU A 159 11.75 -10.40 -4.15
CA LEU A 159 11.55 -11.62 -3.38
C LEU A 159 10.25 -12.26 -3.83
N THR A 160 10.34 -13.49 -4.30
CA THR A 160 9.21 -14.24 -4.87
C THR A 160 8.90 -15.48 -4.05
N SER A 161 7.66 -15.98 -4.14
CA SER A 161 7.22 -17.20 -3.45
C SER A 161 7.36 -18.46 -4.32
N GLY A 162 7.57 -18.31 -5.62
CA GLY A 162 7.66 -19.44 -6.56
C GLY A 162 7.60 -19.02 -8.02
N SER A 163 7.43 -19.99 -8.90
CA SER A 163 7.37 -19.81 -10.36
C SER A 163 6.21 -18.91 -10.80
N GLU A 164 5.06 -18.98 -10.12
CA GLU A 164 3.90 -18.14 -10.44
C GLU A 164 4.20 -16.65 -10.32
N ASP A 165 4.95 -16.26 -9.28
CA ASP A 165 5.37 -14.88 -9.12
C ASP A 165 6.29 -14.42 -10.26
N VAL A 166 7.20 -15.29 -10.72
CA VAL A 166 8.09 -14.97 -11.85
C VAL A 166 7.31 -14.75 -13.13
N ARG A 167 6.33 -15.63 -13.43
CA ARG A 167 5.43 -15.45 -14.57
C ARG A 167 4.66 -14.14 -14.49
N LYS A 168 4.12 -13.83 -13.32
CA LYS A 168 3.38 -12.58 -13.08
C LYS A 168 4.24 -11.33 -13.27
N ILE A 169 5.51 -11.37 -12.85
CA ILE A 169 6.47 -10.29 -13.13
C ILE A 169 6.59 -10.08 -14.63
N GLY A 170 6.85 -11.14 -15.40
CA GLY A 170 6.96 -11.08 -16.85
C GLY A 170 5.73 -10.48 -17.51
N HIS A 171 4.57 -10.97 -17.14
CA HIS A 171 3.29 -10.50 -17.65
C HIS A 171 3.07 -9.00 -17.40
N LEU A 172 3.26 -8.53 -16.15
CA LEU A 172 3.10 -7.13 -15.79
C LEU A 172 4.09 -6.21 -16.54
N LEU A 173 5.33 -6.65 -16.73
CA LEU A 173 6.32 -5.88 -17.50
C LEU A 173 5.95 -5.83 -18.99
N ALA A 174 5.48 -6.94 -19.57
CA ALA A 174 5.04 -6.99 -20.96
C ALA A 174 3.80 -6.11 -21.20
N GLU A 175 2.80 -6.16 -20.32
CA GLU A 175 1.61 -5.28 -20.38
C GLU A 175 1.98 -3.80 -20.27
N ALA A 176 3.00 -3.48 -19.45
CA ALA A 176 3.51 -2.10 -19.31
C ALA A 176 4.40 -1.66 -20.48
N GLY A 177 4.64 -2.50 -21.48
CA GLY A 177 5.53 -2.18 -22.60
C GLY A 177 7.02 -2.16 -22.24
N LEU A 178 7.41 -2.66 -21.05
CA LEU A 178 8.79 -2.74 -20.56
C LEU A 178 9.49 -3.99 -21.11
N THR A 179 9.38 -4.22 -22.41
CA THR A 179 9.85 -5.44 -23.09
C THR A 179 11.36 -5.56 -23.20
N ASP A 180 12.07 -4.41 -23.12
CA ASP A 180 13.53 -4.34 -23.20
C ASP A 180 14.24 -4.58 -21.86
N CYS A 181 13.46 -4.78 -20.78
CA CYS A 181 13.99 -5.13 -19.47
C CYS A 181 14.58 -6.55 -19.49
N GLU A 182 15.66 -6.71 -18.73
CA GLU A 182 16.19 -8.03 -18.42
C GLU A 182 15.61 -8.52 -17.09
N VAL A 183 15.04 -9.72 -17.09
CA VAL A 183 14.60 -10.43 -15.89
C VAL A 183 15.64 -11.47 -15.53
N ILE A 184 16.51 -11.16 -14.60
CA ILE A 184 17.56 -12.06 -14.12
C ILE A 184 16.98 -12.89 -13.00
N VAL A 185 16.89 -14.21 -13.24
CA VAL A 185 16.21 -15.14 -12.35
C VAL A 185 17.24 -16.04 -11.67
N GLY A 186 17.38 -15.90 -10.37
CA GLY A 186 18.15 -16.82 -9.52
C GLY A 186 17.23 -17.94 -9.01
N TYR A 187 17.45 -19.14 -9.48
CA TYR A 187 16.73 -20.35 -9.09
C TYR A 187 17.55 -21.17 -8.12
N GLN A 188 16.94 -21.65 -7.02
CA GLN A 188 17.54 -22.53 -6.03
C GLN A 188 18.95 -22.08 -5.58
N LEU A 189 19.12 -20.78 -5.32
CA LEU A 189 20.42 -20.21 -4.92
C LEU A 189 21.04 -20.98 -3.76
N SER A 190 22.30 -21.35 -3.89
CA SER A 190 23.09 -22.16 -2.94
C SER A 190 22.64 -23.61 -2.76
N TYR A 191 21.74 -24.13 -3.59
CA TYR A 191 21.42 -25.54 -3.70
C TYR A 191 22.16 -26.18 -4.87
N PRO A 192 22.25 -27.52 -4.97
CA PRO A 192 22.92 -28.19 -6.09
C PRO A 192 22.35 -27.85 -7.46
N GLU A 193 21.05 -27.51 -7.50
CA GLU A 193 20.31 -27.14 -8.71
C GLU A 193 20.41 -25.64 -9.03
N GLU A 194 21.27 -24.89 -8.34
CA GLU A 194 21.42 -23.44 -8.56
C GLU A 194 21.60 -23.14 -10.06
N SER A 195 20.75 -22.24 -10.55
CA SER A 195 20.92 -21.68 -11.89
C SER A 195 20.55 -20.20 -11.92
N ILE A 196 21.21 -19.48 -12.81
CA ILE A 196 20.93 -18.07 -13.08
C ILE A 196 20.61 -17.93 -14.55
N ARG A 197 19.44 -17.37 -14.85
CA ARG A 197 18.99 -17.15 -16.22
C ARG A 197 18.68 -15.68 -16.43
N ILE A 198 19.08 -15.14 -17.58
CA ILE A 198 18.73 -13.80 -18.03
C ILE A 198 17.67 -13.97 -19.10
N LEU A 199 16.47 -13.44 -18.84
CA LEU A 199 15.29 -13.64 -19.65
C LEU A 199 14.69 -12.29 -20.05
N THR A 200 13.96 -12.25 -21.15
CA THR A 200 13.04 -11.16 -21.43
C THR A 200 11.77 -11.31 -20.60
N PRO A 201 10.94 -10.27 -20.42
CA PRO A 201 9.64 -10.38 -19.77
C PRO A 201 8.79 -11.53 -20.34
N GLY A 202 8.66 -11.65 -21.67
CA GLY A 202 7.91 -12.72 -22.31
C GLY A 202 8.48 -14.12 -22.02
N GLN A 203 9.80 -14.29 -22.01
CA GLN A 203 10.42 -15.58 -21.67
C GLN A 203 10.22 -15.95 -20.18
N SER A 204 10.11 -14.97 -19.28
CA SER A 204 9.87 -15.26 -17.88
C SER A 204 8.44 -15.76 -17.62
N GLU A 205 7.49 -15.49 -18.50
CA GLU A 205 6.13 -16.05 -18.45
C GLU A 205 6.10 -17.58 -18.72
N GLU A 206 7.14 -18.13 -19.33
CA GLU A 206 7.23 -19.56 -19.68
C GLU A 206 7.83 -20.42 -18.56
N ILE A 207 8.25 -19.83 -17.43
CA ILE A 207 8.84 -20.58 -16.31
C ILE A 207 7.79 -21.48 -15.66
N THR A 208 8.08 -22.78 -15.58
CA THR A 208 7.19 -23.79 -15.01
C THR A 208 7.80 -24.57 -13.85
N GLU A 209 9.14 -24.54 -13.69
CA GLU A 209 9.83 -25.32 -12.65
C GLU A 209 9.44 -24.80 -11.25
N GLU A 210 9.01 -25.69 -10.38
CA GLU A 210 8.72 -25.36 -8.99
C GLU A 210 10.00 -25.22 -8.17
N GLY A 211 10.06 -24.19 -7.32
CA GLY A 211 11.24 -23.98 -6.49
C GLY A 211 11.32 -22.59 -5.88
N LEU A 212 12.48 -22.27 -5.33
CA LEU A 212 12.76 -20.96 -4.71
C LEU A 212 13.37 -20.04 -5.77
N TYR A 213 12.81 -18.85 -5.88
CA TYR A 213 13.22 -17.86 -6.85
C TYR A 213 13.56 -16.53 -6.16
N THR A 214 14.52 -15.82 -6.72
CA THR A 214 14.80 -14.41 -6.44
C THR A 214 15.10 -13.75 -7.78
N CYS A 215 14.49 -12.60 -8.05
CA CYS A 215 14.65 -11.93 -9.33
C CYS A 215 15.35 -10.58 -9.16
N LEU A 216 16.13 -10.21 -10.17
CA LEU A 216 16.60 -8.85 -10.40
C LEU A 216 16.10 -8.42 -11.77
N ILE A 217 15.35 -7.32 -11.81
CA ILE A 217 14.98 -6.67 -13.06
C ILE A 217 15.99 -5.56 -13.31
N ARG A 218 16.57 -5.54 -14.51
CA ARG A 218 17.41 -4.46 -15.00
C ARG A 218 16.69 -3.73 -16.13
N ASN A 219 16.46 -2.42 -15.93
CA ASN A 219 15.83 -1.57 -16.93
C ASN A 219 16.87 -0.62 -17.55
N PRO A 220 17.28 -0.83 -18.82
CA PRO A 220 18.26 0.02 -19.47
C PRO A 220 17.72 1.43 -19.83
N HIS A 221 16.40 1.60 -19.77
CA HIS A 221 15.70 2.84 -20.17
C HIS A 221 14.96 3.51 -19.01
N TRP A 222 15.38 3.26 -17.78
CA TRP A 222 14.77 3.85 -16.60
C TRP A 222 14.81 5.39 -16.64
N GLN A 223 13.81 6.01 -16.02
CA GLN A 223 13.72 7.46 -15.88
C GLN A 223 13.57 7.82 -14.40
N PRO A 224 14.20 8.89 -13.92
CA PRO A 224 14.07 9.29 -12.52
C PRO A 224 12.61 9.43 -12.10
N GLU A 225 12.25 8.91 -10.93
CA GLU A 225 10.90 9.07 -10.38
C GLU A 225 10.60 10.57 -10.20
N ARG A 226 9.43 10.96 -10.65
CA ARG A 226 8.95 12.31 -10.44
C ARG A 226 8.60 12.50 -8.96
N LEU A 227 9.31 13.37 -8.27
CA LEU A 227 9.11 13.61 -6.83
C LEU A 227 7.90 14.50 -6.53
N THR A 228 7.47 15.29 -7.51
CA THR A 228 6.31 16.18 -7.37
C THR A 228 5.14 15.66 -8.18
N HIS A 229 3.93 15.77 -7.67
CA HIS A 229 2.71 15.64 -8.46
C HIS A 229 2.52 16.86 -9.38
N GLY A 230 1.44 16.97 -10.15
CA GLY A 230 1.22 18.07 -11.11
C GLY A 230 1.52 17.65 -12.54
N ARG A 231 0.92 16.54 -12.97
CA ARG A 231 0.91 16.18 -14.38
C ARG A 231 0.03 17.15 -15.13
N ALA A 232 0.55 17.67 -16.26
CA ALA A 232 -0.24 18.54 -17.12
C ALA A 232 -1.54 17.85 -17.58
N ASP A 233 -2.61 18.61 -17.71
CA ASP A 233 -3.92 18.09 -18.18
C ASP A 233 -3.83 17.36 -19.51
N THR A 234 -2.86 17.71 -20.36
CA THR A 234 -2.61 17.10 -21.66
C THR A 234 -2.02 15.71 -21.60
N CYS A 235 -1.46 15.29 -20.46
CA CYS A 235 -0.94 13.93 -20.26
C CYS A 235 -2.06 12.90 -20.11
N PHE A 236 -3.27 13.33 -19.72
CA PHE A 236 -4.40 12.43 -19.51
C PHE A 236 -5.15 12.17 -20.80
N LEU A 237 -5.47 10.91 -21.05
CA LEU A 237 -6.35 10.52 -22.14
C LEU A 237 -7.74 11.15 -21.92
N ARG A 238 -8.30 11.70 -22.99
CA ARG A 238 -9.61 12.31 -23.00
C ARG A 238 -10.44 11.66 -24.10
N ASP A 239 -11.74 11.54 -23.87
CA ASP A 239 -12.61 11.07 -24.92
C ASP A 239 -12.61 12.08 -26.08
N THR A 240 -12.14 11.63 -27.24
CA THR A 240 -12.07 12.40 -28.49
C THR A 240 -13.06 11.88 -29.54
N SER A 241 -13.76 10.77 -29.24
CA SER A 241 -14.67 10.12 -30.16
C SER A 241 -16.09 10.68 -30.06
N GLY A 242 -16.40 11.76 -30.75
CA GLY A 242 -17.77 12.23 -30.86
C GLY A 242 -17.93 13.50 -31.66
N THR A 243 -18.96 13.56 -32.52
CA THR A 243 -19.44 14.77 -33.18
C THR A 243 -19.82 15.80 -32.13
N GLU A 244 -19.59 17.08 -32.39
CA GLU A 244 -19.68 18.22 -31.44
C GLU A 244 -20.97 18.28 -30.59
N GLU A 245 -22.03 17.62 -30.97
CA GLU A 245 -23.34 17.66 -30.33
C GLU A 245 -23.55 16.61 -29.21
N LYS A 246 -22.64 15.60 -29.05
CA LYS A 246 -22.72 14.55 -28.02
C LYS A 246 -21.66 14.64 -26.93
N LEU A 247 -20.79 15.63 -26.95
CA LEU A 247 -19.65 15.76 -26.07
C LEU A 247 -20.02 16.37 -24.69
N ARG A 248 -20.72 15.67 -23.88
CA ARG A 248 -20.53 15.81 -22.42
C ARG A 248 -19.22 15.13 -22.08
N ARG A 249 -18.10 15.83 -22.33
CA ARG A 249 -16.77 15.36 -21.95
C ARG A 249 -16.79 14.96 -20.47
N THR A 250 -16.25 13.80 -20.16
CA THR A 250 -16.03 13.41 -18.76
C THR A 250 -15.27 14.53 -18.03
N PRO A 251 -15.82 15.09 -16.95
CA PRO A 251 -15.15 16.15 -16.20
C PRO A 251 -13.77 15.69 -15.72
N MET A 252 -12.83 16.61 -15.67
CA MET A 252 -11.49 16.39 -15.13
C MET A 252 -11.12 17.55 -14.23
N THR A 253 -10.70 17.26 -13.02
CA THR A 253 -10.11 18.25 -12.11
C THR A 253 -8.83 18.80 -12.74
N LYS A 254 -8.77 20.10 -12.93
CA LYS A 254 -7.66 20.80 -13.57
C LYS A 254 -6.40 20.72 -12.74
N GLU A 255 -5.24 20.78 -13.42
CA GLU A 255 -3.91 20.62 -12.80
C GLU A 255 -3.77 21.40 -11.51
N GLU A 256 -3.99 22.71 -11.51
CA GLU A 256 -3.77 23.56 -10.34
C GLU A 256 -4.73 23.22 -9.18
N VAL A 257 -5.99 22.94 -9.50
CA VAL A 257 -7.00 22.55 -8.52
C VAL A 257 -6.67 21.16 -7.97
N ARG A 258 -6.23 20.24 -8.83
CA ARG A 258 -5.81 18.87 -8.44
C ARG A 258 -4.65 18.90 -7.47
N GLU A 259 -3.62 19.73 -7.78
CA GLU A 259 -2.44 19.92 -6.94
C GLU A 259 -2.81 20.39 -5.53
N VAL A 260 -3.60 21.46 -5.46
CA VAL A 260 -4.01 22.02 -4.17
C VAL A 260 -4.87 21.01 -3.40
N SER A 261 -5.79 20.30 -4.07
CA SER A 261 -6.61 19.27 -3.43
C SER A 261 -5.78 18.13 -2.83
N ILE A 262 -4.75 17.67 -3.56
CA ILE A 262 -3.85 16.60 -3.08
C ILE A 262 -2.99 17.10 -1.91
N CYS A 263 -2.49 18.34 -1.96
CA CYS A 263 -1.80 18.94 -0.81
C CYS A 263 -2.69 19.00 0.43
N LYS A 264 -3.99 19.32 0.28
CA LYS A 264 -4.95 19.39 1.39
C LYS A 264 -5.34 18.00 1.94
N LEU A 265 -5.18 16.93 1.18
CA LEU A 265 -5.33 15.56 1.69
C LEU A 265 -4.28 15.22 2.76
N ASN A 266 -3.09 15.84 2.71
CA ASN A 266 -2.02 15.60 3.68
C ASN A 266 -1.68 14.10 3.80
N LEU A 267 -1.45 13.45 2.66
CA LEU A 267 -1.27 12.00 2.55
C LEU A 267 -0.08 11.51 3.39
N THR A 268 -0.27 10.37 4.02
CA THR A 268 0.77 9.68 4.80
C THR A 268 1.22 8.39 4.10
N GLN A 269 2.36 7.85 4.52
CA GLN A 269 2.78 6.51 4.06
C GLN A 269 1.69 5.48 4.40
N ASN A 270 1.46 4.51 3.51
CA ASN A 270 0.43 3.48 3.62
C ASN A 270 -1.02 4.03 3.63
N ALA A 271 -1.26 5.22 3.08
CA ALA A 271 -2.61 5.76 2.98
C ALA A 271 -3.52 4.85 2.14
N VAL A 272 -4.75 4.67 2.61
CA VAL A 272 -5.85 4.09 1.86
C VAL A 272 -6.79 5.23 1.49
N VAL A 273 -6.90 5.53 0.20
CA VAL A 273 -7.59 6.73 -0.29
C VAL A 273 -8.78 6.34 -1.14
N TYR A 274 -9.94 6.95 -0.87
CA TYR A 274 -11.09 6.87 -1.75
C TYR A 274 -11.15 8.13 -2.63
N ASP A 275 -11.18 7.95 -3.96
CA ASP A 275 -11.47 9.00 -4.94
C ASP A 275 -12.91 8.84 -5.44
N ILE A 276 -13.82 9.62 -4.89
CA ILE A 276 -15.26 9.51 -5.12
C ILE A 276 -15.69 10.49 -6.21
N GLY A 277 -16.31 9.96 -7.27
CA GLY A 277 -16.60 10.70 -8.49
C GLY A 277 -15.32 10.90 -9.31
N SER A 278 -14.57 9.84 -9.51
CA SER A 278 -13.21 9.85 -10.04
C SER A 278 -13.11 10.39 -11.48
N GLY A 279 -14.18 10.29 -12.27
CA GLY A 279 -14.25 10.82 -13.64
C GLY A 279 -13.17 10.22 -14.54
N THR A 280 -12.26 11.06 -15.03
CA THR A 280 -11.10 10.61 -15.84
C THR A 280 -10.04 9.86 -15.04
N GLY A 281 -10.12 9.86 -13.71
CA GLY A 281 -9.11 9.30 -12.83
C GLY A 281 -7.93 10.22 -12.55
N SER A 282 -7.98 11.47 -12.95
CA SER A 282 -6.82 12.36 -12.86
C SER A 282 -6.33 12.56 -11.42
N VAL A 283 -7.23 12.65 -10.44
CA VAL A 283 -6.90 12.76 -9.01
C VAL A 283 -6.40 11.42 -8.49
N ALA A 284 -7.09 10.32 -8.79
CA ALA A 284 -6.66 8.97 -8.42
C ALA A 284 -5.24 8.66 -8.88
N ILE A 285 -4.89 9.01 -10.13
CA ILE A 285 -3.58 8.78 -10.73
C ILE A 285 -2.49 9.60 -10.04
N GLU A 286 -2.74 10.88 -9.77
CA GLU A 286 -1.76 11.70 -9.05
C GLU A 286 -1.55 11.20 -7.62
N ILE A 287 -2.62 10.84 -6.90
CA ILE A 287 -2.53 10.24 -5.57
C ILE A 287 -1.77 8.91 -5.61
N ALA A 288 -2.06 8.06 -6.59
CA ALA A 288 -1.38 6.78 -6.74
C ALA A 288 0.10 6.94 -7.08
N GLY A 289 0.45 8.05 -7.74
CA GLY A 289 1.82 8.39 -8.15
C GLY A 289 2.69 8.99 -7.03
N VAL A 290 2.14 9.40 -5.88
CA VAL A 290 2.98 9.94 -4.79
C VAL A 290 3.90 8.85 -4.22
N PRO A 291 5.14 9.19 -3.81
CA PRO A 291 6.02 8.24 -3.16
C PRO A 291 5.38 7.65 -1.89
N GLY A 292 5.43 6.33 -1.75
CA GLY A 292 4.85 5.62 -0.61
C GLY A 292 4.05 4.38 -1.01
N ARG A 293 3.44 3.73 -0.03
CA ARG A 293 2.59 2.54 -0.23
C ARG A 293 1.11 2.94 -0.23
N VAL A 294 0.76 3.91 -1.07
CA VAL A 294 -0.61 4.41 -1.17
C VAL A 294 -1.46 3.44 -1.99
N GLN A 295 -2.65 3.13 -1.49
CA GLN A 295 -3.67 2.34 -2.20
C GLN A 295 -4.86 3.24 -2.51
N VAL A 296 -5.29 3.30 -3.77
CA VAL A 296 -6.40 4.14 -4.21
C VAL A 296 -7.59 3.27 -4.62
N TYR A 297 -8.78 3.64 -4.16
CA TYR A 297 -10.06 3.10 -4.62
C TYR A 297 -10.77 4.23 -5.36
N ALA A 298 -10.85 4.10 -6.68
CA ALA A 298 -11.46 5.09 -7.57
C ALA A 298 -12.90 4.68 -7.87
N ILE A 299 -13.85 5.43 -7.34
CA ILE A 299 -15.29 5.15 -7.42
C ILE A 299 -15.93 6.03 -8.49
N GLU A 300 -16.49 5.43 -9.52
CA GLU A 300 -17.18 6.12 -10.61
C GLU A 300 -18.41 5.31 -11.06
N ARG A 301 -19.52 6.00 -11.36
CA ARG A 301 -20.80 5.37 -11.72
C ARG A 301 -21.06 5.31 -13.22
N LYS A 302 -20.42 6.19 -14.01
CA LYS A 302 -20.69 6.30 -15.43
C LYS A 302 -19.79 5.36 -16.22
N PRO A 303 -20.33 4.38 -16.98
CA PRO A 303 -19.53 3.40 -17.70
C PRO A 303 -18.50 4.03 -18.65
N GLU A 304 -18.85 5.13 -19.31
CA GLU A 304 -17.93 5.85 -20.20
C GLU A 304 -16.75 6.50 -19.47
N ALA A 305 -16.98 6.97 -18.24
CA ALA A 305 -15.93 7.51 -17.38
C ALA A 305 -15.06 6.40 -16.79
N VAL A 306 -15.67 5.28 -16.40
CA VAL A 306 -14.96 4.08 -15.92
C VAL A 306 -14.01 3.54 -16.98
N GLU A 307 -14.44 3.48 -18.23
CA GLU A 307 -13.59 3.04 -19.35
C GLU A 307 -12.41 3.99 -19.57
N LEU A 308 -12.63 5.29 -19.48
CA LEU A 308 -11.58 6.29 -19.61
C LEU A 308 -10.60 6.22 -18.41
N LEU A 309 -11.11 6.02 -17.20
CA LEU A 309 -10.32 5.81 -16.01
C LEU A 309 -9.43 4.55 -16.11
N ARG A 310 -9.95 3.44 -16.67
CA ARG A 310 -9.15 2.25 -16.98
C ARG A 310 -7.99 2.56 -17.92
N LYS A 311 -8.29 3.20 -19.03
CA LYS A 311 -7.26 3.59 -20.02
C LYS A 311 -6.19 4.51 -19.42
N ASN A 312 -6.59 5.47 -18.60
CA ASN A 312 -5.64 6.34 -17.92
C ASN A 312 -4.82 5.57 -16.87
N ARG A 313 -5.44 4.67 -16.08
CA ARG A 313 -4.72 3.81 -15.14
C ARG A 313 -3.65 2.98 -15.84
N GLU A 314 -3.98 2.37 -16.97
CA GLU A 314 -3.05 1.59 -17.80
C GLU A 314 -1.95 2.48 -18.40
N HIS A 315 -2.33 3.62 -18.97
CA HIS A 315 -1.39 4.57 -19.56
C HIS A 315 -0.32 5.07 -18.56
N PHE A 316 -0.68 5.22 -17.28
CA PHE A 316 0.24 5.65 -16.23
C PHE A 316 0.78 4.49 -15.38
N HIS A 317 0.51 3.24 -15.75
CA HIS A 317 0.96 2.02 -15.05
C HIS A 317 0.67 2.03 -13.53
N MET A 318 -0.54 2.50 -13.14
CA MET A 318 -0.93 2.64 -11.74
C MET A 318 -1.61 1.37 -11.20
N ASP A 319 -0.80 0.35 -10.89
CA ASP A 319 -1.28 -0.95 -10.37
C ASP A 319 -1.93 -0.83 -8.98
N ASN A 320 -1.68 0.26 -8.26
CA ASN A 320 -2.23 0.56 -6.94
C ASN A 320 -3.59 1.28 -6.97
N ILE A 321 -4.23 1.36 -8.13
CA ILE A 321 -5.61 1.86 -8.27
C ILE A 321 -6.57 0.68 -8.48
N GLN A 322 -7.54 0.54 -7.60
CA GLN A 322 -8.70 -0.34 -7.79
C GLN A 322 -9.90 0.49 -8.24
N ILE A 323 -10.50 0.14 -9.37
CA ILE A 323 -11.66 0.82 -9.93
C ILE A 323 -12.94 0.16 -9.42
N ILE A 324 -13.85 0.96 -8.91
CA ILE A 324 -15.15 0.54 -8.38
C ILE A 324 -16.25 1.21 -9.22
N GLU A 325 -16.94 0.41 -10.03
CA GLU A 325 -18.05 0.87 -10.86
C GLU A 325 -19.35 0.83 -10.04
N ALA A 326 -19.61 1.90 -9.30
CA ALA A 326 -20.80 2.03 -8.47
C ALA A 326 -21.17 3.51 -8.22
N PRO A 327 -22.46 3.84 -8.00
CA PRO A 327 -22.85 5.14 -7.49
C PRO A 327 -22.54 5.20 -5.97
N ALA A 328 -21.69 6.13 -5.51
CA ALA A 328 -21.45 6.31 -4.09
C ALA A 328 -22.75 6.82 -3.38
N PRO A 329 -23.02 6.35 -2.14
CA PRO A 329 -22.17 5.55 -1.26
C PRO A 329 -22.22 4.02 -1.51
N GLU A 330 -23.04 3.51 -2.42
CA GLU A 330 -23.09 2.08 -2.74
C GLU A 330 -21.68 1.59 -3.15
N GLY A 331 -21.33 0.39 -2.70
CA GLY A 331 -20.02 -0.22 -2.94
C GLY A 331 -18.90 0.25 -2.00
N LEU A 332 -19.12 1.24 -1.11
CA LEU A 332 -18.11 1.68 -0.15
C LEU A 332 -17.98 0.77 1.07
N GLU A 333 -19.05 0.09 1.48
CA GLU A 333 -19.10 -0.67 2.74
C GLU A 333 -18.10 -1.84 2.77
N GLU A 334 -17.92 -2.53 1.64
CA GLU A 334 -17.06 -3.71 1.52
C GLU A 334 -15.58 -3.38 1.30
N LEU A 335 -15.25 -2.12 1.01
CA LEU A 335 -13.88 -1.70 0.77
C LEU A 335 -13.08 -1.62 2.08
N PRO A 336 -11.75 -1.75 2.06
CA PRO A 336 -10.90 -1.54 3.22
C PRO A 336 -11.12 -0.17 3.86
N VAL A 337 -10.94 -0.07 5.18
CA VAL A 337 -11.11 1.19 5.92
C VAL A 337 -10.20 2.29 5.35
N PRO A 338 -10.76 3.40 4.84
CA PRO A 338 -9.97 4.48 4.29
C PRO A 338 -9.37 5.37 5.37
N THR A 339 -8.19 5.92 5.08
CA THR A 339 -7.55 6.96 5.91
C THR A 339 -7.85 8.35 5.38
N HIS A 340 -8.08 8.45 4.07
CA HIS A 340 -8.33 9.71 3.37
C HIS A 340 -9.44 9.52 2.33
N ALA A 341 -10.17 10.59 2.04
CA ALA A 341 -11.12 10.62 0.93
C ALA A 341 -11.04 11.95 0.17
N PHE A 342 -11.02 11.86 -1.16
CA PHE A 342 -11.26 12.98 -2.06
C PHE A 342 -12.65 12.81 -2.68
N ILE A 343 -13.44 13.87 -2.71
CA ILE A 343 -14.78 13.87 -3.31
C ILE A 343 -14.82 14.93 -4.39
N GLY A 344 -14.74 14.48 -5.66
CA GLY A 344 -14.83 15.32 -6.85
C GLY A 344 -16.25 15.45 -7.39
N GLY A 345 -17.17 14.58 -6.95
CA GLY A 345 -18.57 14.61 -7.33
C GLY A 345 -19.41 13.66 -6.48
N SER A 346 -20.43 14.20 -5.81
CA SER A 346 -21.34 13.46 -4.92
C SER A 346 -22.64 13.00 -5.60
N GLY A 347 -22.98 13.60 -6.73
CA GLY A 347 -24.27 13.39 -7.38
C GLY A 347 -25.47 13.81 -6.54
N GLY A 348 -25.31 14.77 -5.63
CA GLY A 348 -26.35 15.26 -4.71
C GLY A 348 -26.53 14.35 -3.47
N ARG A 349 -25.53 13.50 -3.14
CA ARG A 349 -25.59 12.56 -2.03
C ARG A 349 -24.43 12.72 -1.05
N LEU A 350 -23.93 13.96 -0.93
CA LEU A 350 -22.72 14.24 -0.14
C LEU A 350 -22.86 13.80 1.31
N ILE A 351 -24.01 14.08 1.95
CA ILE A 351 -24.28 13.70 3.35
C ILE A 351 -24.29 12.19 3.52
N ASP A 352 -24.95 11.44 2.63
CA ASP A 352 -25.02 9.97 2.69
C ASP A 352 -23.61 9.36 2.56
N ILE A 353 -22.81 9.89 1.64
CA ILE A 353 -21.42 9.46 1.44
C ILE A 353 -20.62 9.68 2.72
N LEU A 354 -20.67 10.88 3.28
CA LEU A 354 -19.91 11.24 4.48
C LEU A 354 -20.36 10.45 5.72
N GLN A 355 -21.65 10.08 5.80
CA GLN A 355 -22.15 9.22 6.86
C GLN A 355 -21.52 7.81 6.81
N VAL A 356 -21.38 7.22 5.62
CA VAL A 356 -20.69 5.94 5.44
C VAL A 356 -19.21 6.10 5.80
N LEU A 357 -18.55 7.14 5.32
CA LEU A 357 -17.15 7.41 5.59
C LEU A 357 -16.86 7.61 7.08
N TYR A 358 -17.70 8.38 7.78
CA TYR A 358 -17.57 8.61 9.23
C TYR A 358 -17.70 7.30 10.03
N ARG A 359 -18.65 6.44 9.70
CA ARG A 359 -18.79 5.12 10.35
C ARG A 359 -17.59 4.22 10.11
N LYS A 360 -16.99 4.29 8.92
CA LYS A 360 -15.78 3.49 8.59
C LYS A 360 -14.54 3.99 9.33
N ASN A 361 -14.36 5.32 9.40
CA ASN A 361 -13.22 5.92 10.10
C ASN A 361 -13.56 7.33 10.58
N PRO A 362 -13.84 7.53 11.88
CA PRO A 362 -14.16 8.83 12.46
C PRO A 362 -12.93 9.77 12.64
N HIS A 363 -11.77 9.41 12.09
CA HIS A 363 -10.53 10.22 12.08
C HIS A 363 -10.01 10.45 10.64
N MET A 364 -10.89 10.29 9.65
CA MET A 364 -10.52 10.40 8.24
C MET A 364 -10.27 11.84 7.83
N ARG A 365 -9.20 12.07 7.07
CA ARG A 365 -8.96 13.34 6.38
C ARG A 365 -9.77 13.38 5.08
N ILE A 366 -10.52 14.46 4.85
CA ILE A 366 -11.41 14.62 3.70
C ILE A 366 -11.09 15.90 2.95
N VAL A 367 -11.15 15.83 1.63
CA VAL A 367 -11.11 16.98 0.72
C VAL A 367 -12.26 16.88 -0.26
N ILE A 368 -13.01 17.97 -0.39
CA ILE A 368 -14.19 18.06 -1.26
C ILE A 368 -14.02 19.23 -2.20
N ASN A 369 -14.16 18.99 -3.51
CA ASN A 369 -14.22 20.05 -4.52
C ASN A 369 -15.67 20.36 -4.89
N ALA A 370 -16.05 21.63 -4.82
CA ALA A 370 -17.38 22.12 -5.19
C ALA A 370 -17.27 23.22 -6.24
N ILE A 371 -18.04 23.07 -7.33
CA ILE A 371 -18.11 24.02 -8.44
C ILE A 371 -19.51 24.63 -8.53
N SER A 372 -20.55 23.85 -8.18
CA SER A 372 -21.93 24.31 -8.24
C SER A 372 -22.40 24.90 -6.91
N MET A 373 -23.36 25.80 -6.99
CA MET A 373 -23.97 26.41 -5.79
C MET A 373 -24.68 25.38 -4.92
N GLU A 374 -25.22 24.31 -5.54
CA GLU A 374 -25.89 23.22 -4.86
C GLU A 374 -24.89 22.46 -3.97
N THR A 375 -23.72 22.11 -4.51
CA THR A 375 -22.68 21.41 -3.74
C THR A 375 -22.09 22.32 -2.64
N ILE A 376 -21.99 23.63 -2.88
CA ILE A 376 -21.58 24.60 -1.84
C ILE A 376 -22.59 24.65 -0.69
N ALA A 377 -23.90 24.58 -1.01
CA ALA A 377 -24.93 24.52 0.01
C ALA A 377 -24.89 23.20 0.81
N GLU A 378 -24.68 22.07 0.12
CA GLU A 378 -24.45 20.78 0.78
C GLU A 378 -23.23 20.79 1.70
N LEU A 379 -22.13 21.46 1.31
CA LEU A 379 -20.94 21.62 2.17
C LEU A 379 -21.27 22.34 3.48
N LYS A 380 -22.09 23.39 3.43
CA LYS A 380 -22.51 24.09 4.65
C LYS A 380 -23.29 23.16 5.58
N GLU A 381 -24.21 22.37 5.04
CA GLU A 381 -24.98 21.40 5.83
C GLU A 381 -24.07 20.30 6.42
N VAL A 382 -23.05 19.85 5.69
CA VAL A 382 -22.04 18.90 6.16
C VAL A 382 -21.30 19.43 7.38
N LEU A 383 -20.77 20.66 7.31
CA LEU A 383 -20.00 21.27 8.38
C LEU A 383 -20.85 21.54 9.64
N ASP A 384 -22.15 21.78 9.46
CA ASP A 384 -23.11 21.92 10.57
C ASP A 384 -23.51 20.55 11.17
N THR A 385 -23.38 19.46 10.43
CA THR A 385 -23.86 18.11 10.81
C THR A 385 -22.77 17.25 11.43
N PHE A 386 -21.58 17.21 10.79
CA PHE A 386 -20.51 16.32 11.20
C PHE A 386 -19.55 17.00 12.17
N PRO A 387 -19.06 16.26 13.17
CA PRO A 387 -17.99 16.76 14.04
C PRO A 387 -16.67 16.77 13.25
N VAL A 388 -16.16 17.95 12.99
CA VAL A 388 -14.93 18.14 12.21
C VAL A 388 -13.90 18.94 12.99
N GLU A 389 -12.65 18.80 12.63
CA GLU A 389 -11.51 19.57 13.08
C GLU A 389 -10.60 19.89 11.89
N GLU A 390 -9.68 20.83 12.06
CA GLU A 390 -8.78 21.30 10.99
C GLU A 390 -9.53 21.73 9.72
N GLU A 391 -10.71 22.34 9.90
CA GLU A 391 -11.54 22.83 8.81
C GLU A 391 -10.84 23.97 8.08
N GLU A 392 -10.79 23.85 6.75
CA GLU A 392 -10.32 24.93 5.87
C GLU A 392 -11.18 24.96 4.61
N ILE A 393 -11.67 26.15 4.26
CA ILE A 393 -12.39 26.38 3.01
C ILE A 393 -11.63 27.45 2.22
N LEU A 394 -11.26 27.14 1.00
CA LEU A 394 -10.63 28.08 0.09
C LEU A 394 -11.35 28.10 -1.26
N GLN A 395 -11.32 29.24 -1.92
CA GLN A 395 -11.76 29.39 -3.30
C GLN A 395 -10.54 29.57 -4.18
N MET A 396 -10.44 28.78 -5.23
CA MET A 396 -9.38 28.86 -6.23
C MET A 396 -9.94 29.31 -7.56
N GLN A 397 -9.32 30.31 -8.15
CA GLN A 397 -9.64 30.78 -9.50
C GLN A 397 -8.38 30.79 -10.35
N VAL A 398 -8.43 30.11 -11.48
CA VAL A 398 -7.32 29.98 -12.42
C VAL A 398 -7.63 30.76 -13.69
N SER A 399 -6.66 31.49 -14.18
CA SER A 399 -6.71 32.14 -15.50
C SER A 399 -5.52 31.68 -16.34
N ARG A 400 -5.80 31.10 -17.50
CA ARG A 400 -4.76 30.64 -18.42
C ARG A 400 -4.63 31.61 -19.58
N VAL A 401 -3.40 31.88 -19.99
CA VAL A 401 -3.15 32.75 -21.15
C VAL A 401 -3.22 31.92 -22.43
N LYS A 402 -4.13 32.29 -23.32
CA LYS A 402 -4.28 31.69 -24.65
C LYS A 402 -3.69 32.61 -25.70
N LYS A 403 -2.81 32.08 -26.54
CA LYS A 403 -2.28 32.79 -27.70
C LYS A 403 -3.34 32.82 -28.82
N LEU A 404 -3.75 34.01 -29.24
CA LEU A 404 -4.62 34.21 -30.36
C LEU A 404 -3.93 35.17 -31.33
N LEU A 405 -3.47 34.65 -32.45
CA LEU A 405 -2.62 35.39 -33.41
C LEU A 405 -1.37 35.98 -32.72
N SER A 406 -1.21 37.29 -32.68
CA SER A 406 -0.13 38.01 -32.00
C SER A 406 -0.42 38.40 -30.55
N TYR A 407 -1.64 38.12 -30.06
CA TYR A 407 -2.09 38.51 -28.74
C TYR A 407 -2.04 37.33 -27.75
N HIS A 408 -1.82 37.66 -26.49
CA HIS A 408 -1.90 36.73 -25.37
C HIS A 408 -3.06 37.16 -24.47
N LEU A 409 -4.18 36.42 -24.54
CA LEU A 409 -5.42 36.75 -23.86
C LEU A 409 -5.63 35.86 -22.64
N PRO A 410 -5.80 36.43 -21.42
CA PRO A 410 -6.20 35.64 -20.28
C PRO A 410 -7.62 35.11 -20.45
N GLN A 411 -7.81 33.84 -20.17
CA GLN A 411 -9.09 33.13 -20.12
C GLN A 411 -9.31 32.59 -18.72
N ALA A 412 -10.29 33.12 -18.01
CA ALA A 412 -10.64 32.61 -16.65
C ALA A 412 -11.38 31.29 -16.75
N GLU A 413 -11.05 30.37 -15.86
CA GLU A 413 -11.81 29.16 -15.60
C GLU A 413 -12.86 29.41 -14.51
N ASN A 414 -13.82 28.51 -14.35
CA ASN A 414 -14.78 28.62 -13.23
C ASN A 414 -14.04 28.47 -11.90
N PRO A 415 -14.36 29.29 -10.89
CA PRO A 415 -13.81 29.12 -9.57
C PRO A 415 -14.23 27.78 -8.96
N VAL A 416 -13.32 27.16 -8.21
CA VAL A 416 -13.56 25.91 -7.50
C VAL A 416 -13.38 26.18 -6.00
N TRP A 417 -14.32 25.75 -5.22
CA TRP A 417 -14.20 25.70 -3.77
C TRP A 417 -13.58 24.38 -3.36
N ILE A 418 -12.55 24.46 -2.54
CA ILE A 418 -11.87 23.31 -1.95
C ILE A 418 -12.10 23.37 -0.44
N CYS A 419 -12.83 22.40 0.07
CA CYS A 419 -13.10 22.25 1.49
C CYS A 419 -12.31 21.06 2.02
N SER A 420 -11.56 21.22 3.09
CA SER A 420 -10.79 20.16 3.71
C SER A 420 -11.00 20.15 5.23
N PHE A 421 -11.12 18.96 5.81
CA PHE A 421 -11.29 18.76 7.25
C PHE A 421 -10.89 17.35 7.66
N THR A 422 -10.72 17.13 8.94
CA THR A 422 -10.57 15.80 9.54
C THR A 422 -11.81 15.51 10.38
N PHE A 423 -12.37 14.32 10.32
CA PHE A 423 -13.44 13.92 11.23
C PHE A 423 -12.92 13.81 12.65
N ARG A 424 -13.79 14.11 13.61
CA ARG A 424 -13.54 13.97 15.04
C ARG A 424 -14.54 12.98 15.63
N GLU A 425 -14.04 11.97 16.34
CA GLU A 425 -14.89 11.00 17.02
C GLU A 425 -15.68 11.66 18.18
N THR A 426 -16.98 11.41 18.26
CA THR A 426 -17.86 11.97 19.32
C THR A 426 -18.61 10.91 20.12
N GLY A 427 -18.42 9.61 19.81
CA GLY A 427 -19.13 8.51 20.47
C GLY A 427 -20.64 8.43 20.19
N THR A 428 -21.19 9.32 19.35
CA THR A 428 -22.59 9.34 18.91
C THR A 428 -22.68 9.52 17.41
N ASP A 429 -23.72 8.97 16.78
CA ASP A 429 -23.95 9.17 15.34
C ASP A 429 -24.23 10.66 15.06
N PRO A 430 -23.49 11.31 14.17
CA PRO A 430 -23.68 12.72 13.82
C PRO A 430 -25.13 13.06 13.38
N MET A 431 -25.80 12.12 12.71
CA MET A 431 -27.15 12.33 12.21
C MET A 431 -28.21 12.36 13.34
N ASP A 432 -27.96 11.69 14.46
CA ASP A 432 -28.86 11.76 15.64
C ASP A 432 -28.75 13.11 16.36
N ASN A 433 -27.55 13.69 16.37
CA ASN A 433 -27.32 15.01 16.94
C ASN A 433 -27.94 16.12 16.08
N ALA A 434 -27.84 16.03 14.75
CA ALA A 434 -28.44 17.01 13.83
C ALA A 434 -29.99 17.01 13.93
N LYS A 435 -30.61 15.84 14.10
CA LYS A 435 -32.07 15.74 14.30
C LYS A 435 -32.50 16.41 15.61
N LYS A 436 -31.79 16.20 16.71
CA LYS A 436 -32.08 16.82 18.01
C LYS A 436 -31.92 18.35 17.96
N THR A 437 -30.92 18.85 17.25
CA THR A 437 -30.68 20.30 17.10
C THR A 437 -31.80 20.95 16.26
N LYS A 438 -32.24 20.31 15.16
CA LYS A 438 -33.37 20.81 14.35
C LYS A 438 -34.70 20.77 15.10
N GLN A 439 -34.95 19.78 15.96
CA GLN A 439 -36.16 19.73 16.82
C GLN A 439 -36.18 20.84 17.88
N ASN A 440 -35.04 21.08 18.56
CA ASN A 440 -34.95 22.13 19.57
C ASN A 440 -35.03 23.54 18.96
N ALA A 441 -34.56 23.74 17.73
CA ALA A 441 -34.69 25.02 17.02
C ALA A 441 -36.13 25.30 16.57
N GLY A 442 -36.92 24.22 16.25
CA GLY A 442 -38.31 24.33 15.90
C GLY A 442 -39.21 24.65 17.08
N GLU A 443 -38.87 24.20 18.29
CA GLU A 443 -39.65 24.48 19.53
C GLU A 443 -39.42 25.89 20.08
N THR A 444 -38.25 26.49 19.83
CA THR A 444 -37.96 27.88 20.26
C THR A 444 -38.54 28.94 19.33
N GLY A 445 -38.96 28.57 18.11
CA GLY A 445 -39.58 29.49 17.12
C GLY A 445 -41.05 29.78 17.33
N ASN A 446 -41.76 28.99 18.17
CA ASN A 446 -43.24 29.12 18.34
C ASN A 446 -43.69 29.88 19.61
N GLY A 447 -42.79 30.57 20.27
CA GLY A 447 -43.03 31.21 21.57
C GLY A 447 -42.85 32.73 21.64
N LYS A 448 -43.14 33.49 20.55
CA LYS A 448 -43.24 34.99 20.67
C LYS A 448 -44.22 35.58 19.66
N ASN A 449 -45.49 35.23 19.78
CA ASN A 449 -46.57 36.15 19.40
C ASN A 449 -47.13 36.80 20.67
N GLY A 450 -46.47 37.82 21.15
CA GLY A 450 -46.87 38.66 22.28
C GLY A 450 -47.18 40.06 21.75
N GLU A 451 -48.47 40.34 21.65
CA GLU A 451 -49.16 41.65 21.60
C GLU A 451 -48.28 42.88 21.70
N VAL A 452 -48.32 43.68 20.62
CA VAL A 452 -48.07 45.14 20.72
C VAL A 452 -49.44 45.83 20.76
N GLN A 453 -49.89 46.19 21.98
CA GLN A 453 -50.92 47.18 22.17
C GLN A 453 -50.25 48.55 22.34
N ARG A 454 -50.67 49.46 21.43
CA ARG A 454 -50.60 50.93 21.44
C ARG A 454 -49.22 51.63 21.38
#